data_e6702eb349d99665abff5d94d440beba
#
_entry.id   e6702eb349d99665abff5d94d440beba
#
_cell.length_a   1.000
_cell.length_b   1.000
_cell.length_c   1.000
_cell.angle_alpha   90.00
_cell.angle_beta   90.00
_cell.angle_gamma   90.00
#
_symmetry.space_group_name_H-M   'P 1'
#
loop_
_entity.id
_entity.type
_entity.pdbx_description
1 polymer ?
#
loop_
_entity_poly.entity_id
_entity_poly.type
_entity_poly.pdbx_seq_one_letter_code
_entity_poly.pdbx_strand_id
1 'polypeptide(L)'
;MNLWSKSLLIIAVFGTFILNAQDKAEKPQSEIKANAVNPVDEANIHYRARLWRRMDMNEKINQPFFSVNNELSKFLVEWVEAGVLIPYKNDSLNTKLSLEQFKENLKMEDEVADAELSEAEKAAGFGGETSTKTANGEDDGWGGSTKKSTGKAETPAKKDDGFDQKSNAASGSSYYFPKEISVLEIKEDAIIDRQKSRLVFVIEALTLVIPASKTKAGFDKAVASFRYKDVYKLFRSNENCIWYNPQNEMKHLNMADAFDLRLFQARIIKKGNAKNQFLSDVYNGDREGLLMSQLLENQLLELESDLWEY
;
A
#
# COMPACT_ATOMS: atom_id res chain seq x y z
N MET A 1 -55.26 50.64 -16.58
CA MET A 1 -54.40 49.47 -16.29
C MET A 1 -55.19 48.24 -16.67
N ASN A 2 -54.90 47.64 -17.82
CA ASN A 2 -55.72 46.63 -18.48
C ASN A 2 -55.63 45.31 -17.76
N LEU A 3 -56.74 44.60 -17.63
CA LEU A 3 -56.86 43.26 -17.04
C LEU A 3 -55.84 42.26 -17.59
N TRP A 4 -55.40 42.43 -18.81
CA TRP A 4 -54.42 41.60 -19.49
C TRP A 4 -53.01 41.70 -18.90
N SER A 5 -52.62 42.83 -18.35
CA SER A 5 -51.32 43.01 -17.71
C SER A 5 -51.21 42.31 -16.35
N LYS A 6 -52.35 42.14 -15.67
CA LYS A 6 -52.42 41.46 -14.36
C LYS A 6 -52.37 39.94 -14.52
N SER A 7 -52.98 39.39 -15.58
CA SER A 7 -52.89 37.93 -15.83
C SER A 7 -51.51 37.51 -16.31
N LEU A 8 -50.77 38.36 -17.03
CA LEU A 8 -49.39 38.07 -17.45
C LEU A 8 -48.41 38.08 -16.29
N LEU A 9 -48.65 38.97 -15.30
CA LEU A 9 -47.83 39.05 -14.08
C LEU A 9 -48.07 37.84 -13.14
N ILE A 10 -49.28 37.31 -13.07
CA ILE A 10 -49.63 36.11 -12.30
C ILE A 10 -48.97 34.87 -12.91
N ILE A 11 -48.92 34.73 -14.24
CA ILE A 11 -48.25 33.64 -14.91
C ILE A 11 -46.74 33.67 -14.74
N ALA A 12 -46.14 34.88 -14.70
CA ALA A 12 -44.70 35.03 -14.45
C ALA A 12 -44.31 34.66 -13.02
N VAL A 13 -45.15 34.96 -12.02
CA VAL A 13 -44.89 34.60 -10.62
C VAL A 13 -45.08 33.11 -10.36
N PHE A 14 -46.03 32.43 -11.03
CA PHE A 14 -46.17 30.98 -10.95
C PHE A 14 -45.08 30.22 -11.69
N GLY A 15 -44.54 30.79 -12.78
CA GLY A 15 -43.43 30.20 -13.54
C GLY A 15 -42.11 30.17 -12.76
N THR A 16 -41.86 31.11 -11.86
CA THR A 16 -40.63 31.13 -11.03
C THR A 16 -40.68 30.16 -9.87
N PHE A 17 -41.86 29.74 -9.39
CA PHE A 17 -42.00 28.72 -8.34
C PHE A 17 -41.76 27.30 -8.82
N ILE A 18 -41.94 27.01 -10.11
CA ILE A 18 -41.71 25.66 -10.66
C ILE A 18 -40.23 25.38 -10.91
N LEU A 19 -39.39 26.42 -11.12
CA LEU A 19 -37.95 26.26 -11.36
C LEU A 19 -37.13 25.98 -10.10
N ASN A 20 -37.66 26.23 -8.90
CA ASN A 20 -36.97 25.95 -7.64
C ASN A 20 -37.30 24.58 -7.02
N ALA A 21 -38.14 23.77 -7.67
CA ALA A 21 -38.52 22.43 -7.14
C ALA A 21 -37.67 21.30 -7.69
N GLN A 22 -36.57 21.57 -8.40
CA GLN A 22 -35.68 20.56 -8.99
C GLN A 22 -34.30 20.48 -8.32
N ASP A 23 -34.03 21.20 -7.26
CA ASP A 23 -33.00 20.77 -6.32
C ASP A 23 -33.54 19.56 -5.53
N LYS A 24 -33.63 18.42 -6.20
CA LYS A 24 -33.55 17.14 -5.51
C LYS A 24 -32.22 17.19 -4.78
N ALA A 25 -32.26 17.44 -3.47
CA ALA A 25 -31.13 17.16 -2.60
C ALA A 25 -30.69 15.74 -2.97
N GLU A 26 -29.60 15.61 -3.73
CA GLU A 26 -28.92 14.34 -3.91
C GLU A 26 -28.69 13.82 -2.50
N LYS A 27 -29.40 12.75 -2.15
CA LYS A 27 -29.16 12.06 -0.89
C LYS A 27 -27.64 11.87 -0.84
N PRO A 28 -26.96 12.22 0.25
CA PRO A 28 -25.53 12.04 0.36
C PRO A 28 -25.23 10.61 -0.08
N GLN A 29 -24.50 10.46 -1.18
CA GLN A 29 -24.11 9.15 -1.64
C GLN A 29 -23.40 8.48 -0.48
N SER A 30 -23.85 7.31 -0.08
CA SER A 30 -23.19 6.59 1.00
C SER A 30 -21.70 6.48 0.67
N GLU A 31 -20.84 6.52 1.67
CA GLU A 31 -19.39 6.40 1.50
C GLU A 31 -19.04 5.16 0.66
N ILE A 32 -19.82 4.09 0.79
CA ILE A 32 -19.67 2.84 0.01
C ILE A 32 -19.83 3.11 -1.48
N LYS A 33 -20.85 3.87 -1.89
CA LYS A 33 -21.10 4.16 -3.32
C LYS A 33 -20.03 5.09 -3.90
N ALA A 34 -19.47 5.98 -3.10
CA ALA A 34 -18.46 6.93 -3.55
C ALA A 34 -17.12 6.24 -3.86
N ASN A 35 -16.68 5.30 -3.02
CA ASN A 35 -15.35 4.70 -3.07
C ASN A 35 -15.30 3.32 -3.76
N ALA A 36 -16.43 2.63 -3.86
CA ALA A 36 -16.51 1.31 -4.47
C ALA A 36 -16.42 1.35 -6.00
N VAL A 37 -15.78 0.34 -6.58
CA VAL A 37 -15.81 0.09 -8.05
C VAL A 37 -17.18 -0.45 -8.43
N ASN A 38 -17.66 -1.47 -7.71
CA ASN A 38 -18.96 -2.10 -7.90
C ASN A 38 -19.81 -1.92 -6.63
N PRO A 39 -20.50 -0.79 -6.47
CA PRO A 39 -21.24 -0.51 -5.26
C PRO A 39 -22.45 -1.44 -5.11
N VAL A 40 -22.64 -2.00 -3.92
CA VAL A 40 -23.86 -2.71 -3.53
C VAL A 40 -24.87 -1.69 -3.01
N ASP A 41 -26.15 -1.84 -3.37
CA ASP A 41 -27.19 -0.97 -2.85
C ASP A 41 -27.42 -1.21 -1.34
N GLU A 42 -27.52 -0.12 -0.57
CA GLU A 42 -27.70 -0.21 0.89
C GLU A 42 -28.92 -1.01 1.29
N ALA A 43 -29.98 -0.96 0.51
CA ALA A 43 -31.19 -1.74 0.73
C ALA A 43 -30.97 -3.27 0.65
N ASN A 44 -29.94 -3.69 -0.06
CA ASN A 44 -29.59 -5.09 -0.30
C ASN A 44 -28.52 -5.61 0.69
N ILE A 45 -27.96 -4.74 1.53
CA ILE A 45 -26.95 -5.13 2.52
C ILE A 45 -27.64 -5.82 3.69
N HIS A 46 -27.42 -7.13 3.83
CA HIS A 46 -27.87 -7.89 4.99
C HIS A 46 -26.85 -7.85 6.13
N TYR A 47 -25.57 -7.95 5.80
CA TYR A 47 -24.47 -7.92 6.74
C TYR A 47 -23.31 -7.12 6.15
N ARG A 48 -22.62 -6.38 6.97
CA ARG A 48 -21.41 -5.64 6.59
C ARG A 48 -20.38 -5.72 7.71
N ALA A 49 -19.17 -6.09 7.37
CA ALA A 49 -18.03 -6.01 8.25
C ALA A 49 -16.89 -5.28 7.54
N ARG A 50 -16.28 -4.30 8.19
CA ARG A 50 -15.10 -3.61 7.69
C ARG A 50 -13.86 -4.33 8.17
N LEU A 51 -12.98 -4.64 7.23
CA LEU A 51 -11.78 -5.43 7.43
C LEU A 51 -10.56 -4.70 6.87
N TRP A 52 -9.43 -4.87 7.52
CA TRP A 52 -8.12 -4.51 6.99
C TRP A 52 -7.32 -5.79 6.82
N ARG A 53 -6.84 -5.99 5.62
CA ARG A 53 -6.01 -7.13 5.28
C ARG A 53 -4.59 -6.67 4.97
N ARG A 54 -3.62 -7.45 5.40
CA ARG A 54 -2.22 -7.26 5.08
C ARG A 54 -1.79 -8.31 4.06
N MET A 55 -1.34 -7.84 2.91
CA MET A 55 -0.79 -8.63 1.83
C MET A 55 0.72 -8.39 1.78
N ASP A 56 1.51 -9.43 1.95
CA ASP A 56 2.94 -9.39 1.71
C ASP A 56 3.21 -9.87 0.27
N MET A 57 3.75 -8.98 -0.55
CA MET A 57 4.02 -9.25 -1.97
C MET A 57 5.21 -10.19 -2.17
N ASN A 58 6.05 -10.43 -1.13
CA ASN A 58 7.13 -11.40 -1.18
C ASN A 58 6.63 -12.85 -1.03
N GLU A 59 5.43 -13.06 -0.53
CA GLU A 59 4.84 -14.38 -0.44
C GLU A 59 4.66 -14.99 -1.83
N LYS A 60 4.94 -16.29 -1.96
CA LYS A 60 4.92 -17.01 -3.25
C LYS A 60 3.62 -16.83 -4.04
N ILE A 61 2.48 -16.77 -3.36
CA ILE A 61 1.17 -16.59 -3.99
C ILE A 61 1.01 -15.17 -4.54
N ASN A 62 1.62 -14.18 -3.89
CA ASN A 62 1.51 -12.77 -4.22
C ASN A 62 2.60 -12.29 -5.19
N GLN A 63 3.64 -13.08 -5.43
CA GLN A 63 4.72 -12.75 -6.38
C GLN A 63 4.25 -12.28 -7.76
N PRO A 64 3.13 -12.78 -8.32
CA PRO A 64 2.62 -12.28 -9.59
C PRO A 64 2.30 -10.78 -9.62
N PHE A 65 2.04 -10.15 -8.47
CA PHE A 65 1.87 -8.70 -8.34
C PHE A 65 3.19 -7.95 -8.19
N PHE A 66 4.29 -8.68 -7.99
CA PHE A 66 5.60 -8.14 -7.67
C PHE A 66 6.69 -8.67 -8.59
N SER A 67 6.35 -8.86 -9.86
CA SER A 67 7.27 -9.31 -10.89
C SER A 67 8.34 -8.24 -11.17
N VAL A 68 9.52 -8.66 -11.58
CA VAL A 68 10.65 -7.75 -11.89
C VAL A 68 10.24 -6.74 -12.96
N ASN A 69 10.44 -5.46 -12.69
CA ASN A 69 10.05 -4.30 -13.49
C ASN A 69 8.53 -4.07 -13.63
N ASN A 70 7.70 -4.92 -13.05
CA ASN A 70 6.25 -4.85 -13.08
C ASN A 70 5.68 -4.94 -11.65
N GLU A 71 6.40 -4.34 -10.71
CA GLU A 71 5.99 -4.28 -9.31
C GLU A 71 4.78 -3.35 -9.14
N LEU A 72 3.75 -3.80 -8.43
CA LEU A 72 2.58 -3.00 -8.11
C LEU A 72 2.95 -1.68 -7.42
N SER A 73 3.89 -1.73 -6.47
CA SER A 73 4.40 -0.56 -5.76
C SER A 73 5.04 0.47 -6.71
N LYS A 74 5.75 0.02 -7.74
CA LYS A 74 6.36 0.87 -8.76
C LYS A 74 5.31 1.68 -9.51
N PHE A 75 4.26 1.04 -10.00
CA PHE A 75 3.18 1.73 -10.71
C PHE A 75 2.52 2.79 -9.85
N LEU A 76 2.21 2.46 -8.59
CA LEU A 76 1.58 3.41 -7.68
C LEU A 76 2.47 4.62 -7.42
N VAL A 77 3.78 4.44 -7.21
CA VAL A 77 4.73 5.53 -7.01
C VAL A 77 4.85 6.38 -8.27
N GLU A 78 5.05 5.78 -9.45
CA GLU A 78 5.16 6.48 -10.74
C GLU A 78 3.90 7.32 -11.04
N TRP A 79 2.71 6.81 -10.77
CA TRP A 79 1.46 7.56 -10.99
C TRP A 79 1.28 8.73 -10.03
N VAL A 80 1.78 8.62 -8.80
CA VAL A 80 1.80 9.74 -7.87
C VAL A 80 2.80 10.81 -8.33
N GLU A 81 3.98 10.41 -8.76
CA GLU A 81 5.00 11.33 -9.29
C GLU A 81 4.54 12.03 -10.57
N ALA A 82 3.82 11.32 -11.43
CA ALA A 82 3.17 11.86 -12.62
C ALA A 82 1.96 12.76 -12.29
N GLY A 83 1.52 12.83 -11.04
CA GLY A 83 0.35 13.61 -10.60
C GLY A 83 -1.00 13.06 -11.05
N VAL A 84 -1.04 11.82 -11.56
CA VAL A 84 -2.27 11.18 -12.02
C VAL A 84 -3.06 10.56 -10.87
N LEU A 85 -2.35 10.01 -9.88
CA LEU A 85 -2.94 9.38 -8.70
C LEU A 85 -2.76 10.28 -7.47
N ILE A 86 -3.85 10.53 -6.76
CA ILE A 86 -3.85 11.37 -5.57
C ILE A 86 -3.53 10.51 -4.34
N PRO A 87 -2.41 10.75 -3.65
CA PRO A 87 -2.10 10.07 -2.41
C PRO A 87 -2.87 10.69 -1.24
N TYR A 88 -3.25 9.87 -0.27
CA TYR A 88 -3.89 10.26 0.99
C TYR A 88 -3.01 9.87 2.17
N LYS A 89 -3.12 10.63 3.26
CA LYS A 89 -2.36 10.38 4.48
C LYS A 89 -2.81 9.10 5.19
N ASN A 90 -4.12 8.87 5.21
CA ASN A 90 -4.74 7.77 5.95
C ASN A 90 -5.67 6.97 5.05
N ASP A 91 -5.97 5.75 5.46
CA ASP A 91 -6.94 4.83 4.88
C ASP A 91 -8.39 5.34 4.85
N SER A 92 -8.69 6.39 5.63
CA SER A 92 -10.00 7.05 5.62
C SER A 92 -10.22 7.97 4.41
N LEU A 93 -9.19 8.22 3.59
CA LEU A 93 -9.21 9.02 2.36
C LEU A 93 -9.70 10.47 2.54
N ASN A 94 -9.59 11.02 3.75
CA ASN A 94 -10.07 12.37 4.04
C ASN A 94 -9.01 13.44 3.75
N THR A 95 -7.76 13.15 4.08
CA THR A 95 -6.67 14.11 3.98
C THR A 95 -5.76 13.76 2.81
N LYS A 96 -5.71 14.62 1.80
CA LYS A 96 -4.79 14.47 0.67
C LYS A 96 -3.37 14.76 1.12
N LEU A 97 -2.43 13.98 0.61
CA LEU A 97 -1.01 14.16 0.81
C LEU A 97 -0.45 15.03 -0.33
N SER A 98 0.46 15.96 -0.04
CA SER A 98 1.18 16.66 -1.09
C SER A 98 2.28 15.77 -1.68
N LEU A 99 2.73 16.08 -2.90
CA LEU A 99 3.83 15.34 -3.53
C LEU A 99 5.12 15.42 -2.71
N GLU A 100 5.37 16.55 -2.06
CA GLU A 100 6.54 16.74 -1.19
C GLU A 100 6.48 15.84 0.03
N GLN A 101 5.34 15.80 0.72
CA GLN A 101 5.12 14.91 1.87
C GLN A 101 5.17 13.44 1.47
N PHE A 102 4.69 13.09 0.28
CA PHE A 102 4.81 11.73 -0.24
C PHE A 102 6.27 11.32 -0.44
N LYS A 103 7.08 12.20 -1.04
CA LYS A 103 8.52 11.99 -1.20
C LYS A 103 9.25 11.93 0.14
N GLU A 104 8.82 12.73 1.12
CA GLU A 104 9.36 12.68 2.48
C GLU A 104 9.09 11.33 3.16
N ASN A 105 7.88 10.78 2.97
CA ASN A 105 7.55 9.44 3.48
C ASN A 105 8.38 8.33 2.82
N LEU A 106 8.77 8.51 1.54
CA LEU A 106 9.65 7.59 0.81
C LEU A 106 11.14 7.78 1.16
N LYS A 107 11.50 8.84 1.87
CA LYS A 107 12.88 9.08 2.27
C LYS A 107 13.29 8.08 3.34
N MET A 108 14.46 7.47 3.15
CA MET A 108 15.11 6.70 4.20
C MET A 108 15.45 7.66 5.34
N GLU A 109 15.20 7.22 6.55
CA GLU A 109 15.71 7.92 7.72
C GLU A 109 17.23 7.82 7.65
N ASP A 110 17.90 8.96 7.44
CA ASP A 110 19.34 9.03 7.59
C ASP A 110 19.65 8.50 8.99
N GLU A 111 20.73 7.74 9.12
CA GLU A 111 21.26 7.51 10.45
C GLU A 111 21.30 8.87 11.12
N VAL A 112 20.65 9.00 12.27
CA VAL A 112 20.87 10.15 13.13
C VAL A 112 22.37 10.13 13.31
N ALA A 113 23.06 10.96 12.51
CA ALA A 113 24.48 11.13 12.65
C ALA A 113 24.66 11.49 14.11
N ASP A 114 25.25 10.56 14.83
CA ASP A 114 25.71 10.69 16.19
C ASP A 114 24.81 11.61 17.03
N ALA A 115 24.01 11.03 17.91
CA ALA A 115 23.67 11.77 19.10
C ALA A 115 24.99 12.43 19.54
N GLU A 116 25.09 13.74 19.30
CA GLU A 116 26.30 14.50 19.73
C GLU A 116 26.55 14.07 21.16
N LEU A 117 27.56 13.23 21.31
CA LEU A 117 28.02 12.79 22.63
C LEU A 117 28.04 14.04 23.50
N SER A 118 27.22 14.04 24.53
CA SER A 118 27.18 15.18 25.46
C SER A 118 28.62 15.53 25.86
N GLU A 119 28.91 16.80 26.12
CA GLU A 119 30.25 17.21 26.53
C GLU A 119 30.80 16.37 27.71
N ALA A 120 29.88 15.81 28.51
CA ALA A 120 30.22 14.90 29.61
C ALA A 120 30.69 13.52 29.11
N GLU A 121 30.17 13.01 28.02
CA GLU A 121 30.56 11.73 27.40
C GLU A 121 31.85 11.87 26.59
N LYS A 122 32.08 13.03 25.98
CA LYS A 122 33.36 13.38 25.34
C LYS A 122 34.49 13.48 26.38
N ALA A 123 34.20 14.02 27.58
CA ALA A 123 35.13 14.11 28.68
C ALA A 123 35.42 12.75 29.35
N ALA A 124 34.51 11.78 29.21
CA ALA A 124 34.68 10.41 29.72
C ALA A 124 35.46 9.47 28.78
N GLY A 125 35.92 9.96 27.62
CA GLY A 125 36.82 9.22 26.73
C GLY A 125 36.14 8.18 25.83
N PHE A 126 34.84 8.27 25.64
CA PHE A 126 34.08 7.32 24.78
C PHE A 126 34.13 7.66 23.28
N GLY A 127 34.87 8.69 22.86
CA GLY A 127 35.07 9.09 21.47
C GLY A 127 36.42 8.58 20.96
N GLY A 128 36.51 7.32 20.59
CA GLY A 128 37.67 6.74 19.94
C GLY A 128 37.81 7.22 18.50
N GLU A 129 38.65 8.23 18.27
CA GLU A 129 39.14 8.58 16.94
C GLU A 129 39.96 7.42 16.36
N THR A 130 39.47 6.80 15.30
CA THR A 130 40.29 5.97 14.43
C THR A 130 41.19 6.86 13.56
N SER A 131 42.28 7.35 14.13
CA SER A 131 43.38 7.92 13.35
C SER A 131 44.37 6.83 12.99
N THR A 132 44.41 6.51 11.71
CA THR A 132 45.53 5.84 11.03
C THR A 132 46.83 6.55 11.32
N LYS A 133 47.74 5.92 12.04
CA LYS A 133 49.19 6.17 11.95
C LYS A 133 49.97 4.88 12.07
N THR A 134 50.65 4.58 11.00
CA THR A 134 51.77 3.73 10.80
C THR A 134 52.85 3.91 11.90
N ALA A 135 53.34 2.83 12.50
CA ALA A 135 54.72 2.46 12.52
C ALA A 135 55.05 1.42 13.59
N ASN A 136 55.62 0.33 13.14
CA ASN A 136 56.70 -0.47 13.74
C ASN A 136 56.57 -1.06 15.15
N GLY A 137 56.62 -2.41 15.17
CA GLY A 137 57.47 -3.08 16.18
C GLY A 137 56.84 -4.25 16.87
N GLU A 138 57.33 -5.46 16.49
CA GLU A 138 57.54 -6.66 17.33
C GLU A 138 56.27 -7.52 17.66
N ASP A 139 56.12 -8.58 16.94
CA ASP A 139 56.43 -10.01 17.09
C ASP A 139 55.97 -10.60 18.42
N ASP A 140 54.95 -11.49 18.35
CA ASP A 140 54.83 -12.75 19.05
C ASP A 140 53.58 -13.51 18.55
N GLY A 141 53.67 -14.38 17.70
CA GLY A 141 53.91 -15.76 17.59
C GLY A 141 52.77 -16.68 18.07
N TRP A 142 51.92 -17.14 17.11
CA TRP A 142 51.45 -18.52 17.12
C TRP A 142 51.10 -18.96 15.71
N GLY A 143 51.88 -19.95 15.24
CA GLY A 143 51.96 -20.42 13.90
C GLY A 143 50.85 -21.31 13.40
N GLY A 144 50.91 -21.49 12.07
CA GLY A 144 50.15 -22.51 11.35
C GLY A 144 50.18 -22.25 9.86
N SER A 145 51.30 -22.44 9.19
CA SER A 145 51.61 -23.14 7.93
C SER A 145 50.39 -23.55 7.08
N THR A 146 50.26 -23.36 5.78
CA THR A 146 51.15 -23.66 4.68
C THR A 146 50.54 -23.31 3.32
N LYS A 147 51.39 -22.91 2.46
CA LYS A 147 51.67 -23.23 1.04
C LYS A 147 51.03 -22.39 -0.04
N LYS A 148 51.96 -21.68 -0.59
CA LYS A 148 52.09 -21.05 -1.89
C LYS A 148 51.99 -22.08 -3.02
N SER A 149 51.16 -21.81 -4.05
CA SER A 149 51.47 -22.28 -5.40
C SER A 149 51.03 -21.24 -6.43
N THR A 150 51.98 -20.76 -7.14
CA THR A 150 51.93 -19.95 -8.35
C THR A 150 51.32 -20.71 -9.51
N GLY A 151 50.43 -20.04 -10.26
CA GLY A 151 49.89 -20.55 -11.50
C GLY A 151 49.19 -19.44 -12.29
N LYS A 152 49.97 -18.78 -13.13
CA LYS A 152 49.55 -17.80 -14.13
C LYS A 152 48.85 -18.54 -15.26
N ALA A 153 47.62 -18.19 -15.59
CA ALA A 153 47.01 -18.49 -16.88
C ALA A 153 46.03 -17.36 -17.24
N GLU A 154 46.40 -16.65 -18.26
CA GLU A 154 45.58 -15.67 -18.96
C GLU A 154 44.46 -16.40 -19.71
N THR A 155 43.22 -15.94 -19.61
CA THR A 155 42.17 -16.20 -20.59
C THR A 155 41.23 -14.99 -20.72
N PRO A 156 40.62 -14.75 -21.87
CA PRO A 156 40.35 -13.40 -22.36
C PRO A 156 39.05 -12.82 -21.90
N ALA A 157 39.01 -11.51 -21.85
CA ALA A 157 37.88 -10.65 -21.55
C ALA A 157 36.61 -11.01 -22.35
N LYS A 158 35.56 -11.42 -21.66
CA LYS A 158 34.20 -11.27 -22.15
C LYS A 158 33.75 -9.85 -21.84
N LYS A 159 33.37 -9.14 -22.87
CA LYS A 159 32.70 -7.85 -22.80
C LYS A 159 31.41 -8.07 -22.05
N ASP A 160 31.35 -7.50 -20.88
CA ASP A 160 30.15 -7.33 -20.10
C ASP A 160 29.51 -6.03 -20.63
N ASP A 161 28.36 -6.15 -21.28
CA ASP A 161 27.58 -5.01 -21.70
C ASP A 161 27.03 -4.34 -20.45
N GLY A 162 27.80 -3.40 -19.94
CA GLY A 162 27.46 -2.57 -18.81
C GLY A 162 26.23 -1.74 -19.13
N PHE A 163 25.10 -2.15 -18.59
CA PHE A 163 23.99 -1.26 -18.34
C PHE A 163 24.40 -0.35 -17.18
N ASP A 164 25.04 0.75 -17.54
CA ASP A 164 25.35 1.84 -16.63
C ASP A 164 24.04 2.43 -16.08
N GLN A 165 23.57 1.86 -14.97
CA GLN A 165 22.75 2.62 -14.02
C GLN A 165 23.65 3.72 -13.46
N LYS A 166 23.60 4.89 -14.09
CA LYS A 166 24.06 6.13 -13.45
C LYS A 166 23.29 6.29 -12.14
N SER A 167 23.88 5.77 -11.07
CA SER A 167 23.55 6.22 -9.73
C SER A 167 23.85 7.71 -9.69
N ASN A 168 22.80 8.52 -9.71
CA ASN A 168 22.89 9.93 -9.34
C ASN A 168 23.28 10.01 -7.85
N ALA A 169 24.55 9.81 -7.59
CA ALA A 169 25.17 10.16 -6.33
C ALA A 169 25.37 11.68 -6.30
N ALA A 170 24.27 12.40 -6.11
CA ALA A 170 24.30 13.83 -5.81
C ALA A 170 23.27 14.10 -4.73
N SER A 171 23.80 14.40 -3.55
CA SER A 171 23.14 14.83 -2.31
C SER A 171 22.30 13.77 -1.57
N GLY A 172 22.85 13.21 -0.54
CA GLY A 172 22.43 12.91 0.81
C GLY A 172 21.03 12.42 1.18
N SER A 173 20.10 12.15 0.28
CA SER A 173 18.82 11.58 0.64
C SER A 173 18.55 10.31 -0.16
N SER A 174 18.76 9.17 0.50
CA SER A 174 18.40 7.87 -0.05
C SER A 174 16.89 7.68 0.05
N TYR A 175 16.23 7.34 -1.06
CA TYR A 175 14.82 6.99 -1.08
C TYR A 175 14.67 5.47 -1.10
N TYR A 176 13.60 4.96 -0.50
CA TYR A 176 13.23 3.56 -0.63
C TYR A 176 12.89 3.23 -2.07
N PHE A 177 13.48 2.16 -2.58
CA PHE A 177 13.13 1.65 -3.90
C PHE A 177 11.76 0.98 -3.88
N PRO A 178 11.00 0.99 -4.99
CA PRO A 178 9.72 0.30 -5.08
C PRO A 178 9.78 -1.18 -4.66
N LYS A 179 10.90 -1.86 -4.90
CA LYS A 179 11.16 -3.25 -4.47
C LYS A 179 11.25 -3.44 -2.96
N GLU A 180 11.47 -2.38 -2.20
CA GLU A 180 11.53 -2.43 -0.74
C GLU A 180 10.16 -2.25 -0.11
N ILE A 181 9.22 -1.67 -0.86
CA ILE A 181 7.83 -1.49 -0.45
C ILE A 181 7.07 -2.76 -0.81
N SER A 182 7.20 -3.78 0.02
CA SER A 182 6.68 -5.13 -0.26
C SER A 182 5.36 -5.44 0.43
N VAL A 183 4.82 -4.53 1.23
CA VAL A 183 3.58 -4.74 1.96
C VAL A 183 2.48 -3.82 1.47
N LEU A 184 1.31 -4.40 1.22
CA LEU A 184 0.09 -3.70 0.85
C LEU A 184 -0.98 -3.97 1.91
N GLU A 185 -1.52 -2.92 2.51
CA GLU A 185 -2.71 -3.04 3.34
C GLU A 185 -3.95 -2.71 2.52
N ILE A 186 -4.93 -3.59 2.59
CA ILE A 186 -6.18 -3.50 1.84
C ILE A 186 -7.30 -3.25 2.84
N LYS A 187 -7.96 -2.10 2.72
CA LYS A 187 -9.18 -1.81 3.45
C LYS A 187 -10.37 -2.21 2.60
N GLU A 188 -11.16 -3.13 3.10
CA GLU A 188 -12.32 -3.66 2.39
C GLU A 188 -13.54 -3.81 3.30
N ASP A 189 -14.70 -3.78 2.70
CA ASP A 189 -15.96 -4.13 3.34
C ASP A 189 -16.42 -5.49 2.83
N ALA A 190 -16.57 -6.46 3.75
CA ALA A 190 -17.22 -7.72 3.50
C ALA A 190 -18.74 -7.53 3.63
N ILE A 191 -19.47 -7.70 2.55
CA ILE A 191 -20.90 -7.41 2.44
C ILE A 191 -21.64 -8.67 2.00
N ILE A 192 -22.69 -9.05 2.73
CA ILE A 192 -23.64 -10.05 2.26
C ILE A 192 -24.74 -9.33 1.48
N ASP A 193 -24.77 -9.56 0.19
CA ASP A 193 -25.79 -9.03 -0.70
C ASP A 193 -27.01 -9.95 -0.65
N ARG A 194 -28.11 -9.42 -0.11
CA ARG A 194 -29.39 -10.13 0.03
C ARG A 194 -29.98 -10.54 -1.33
N GLN A 195 -29.78 -9.71 -2.36
CA GLN A 195 -30.34 -9.97 -3.69
C GLN A 195 -29.60 -11.10 -4.38
N LYS A 196 -28.29 -11.17 -4.22
CA LYS A 196 -27.43 -12.17 -4.87
C LYS A 196 -27.14 -13.39 -4.01
N SER A 197 -27.53 -13.33 -2.71
CA SER A 197 -27.26 -14.38 -1.71
C SER A 197 -25.80 -14.83 -1.72
N ARG A 198 -24.88 -13.88 -1.71
CA ARG A 198 -23.45 -14.17 -1.70
C ARG A 198 -22.65 -13.11 -0.92
N LEU A 199 -21.49 -13.53 -0.45
CA LEU A 199 -20.52 -12.63 0.15
C LEU A 199 -19.74 -11.89 -0.95
N VAL A 200 -19.73 -10.56 -0.89
CA VAL A 200 -19.03 -9.68 -1.80
C VAL A 200 -18.04 -8.84 -1.01
N PHE A 201 -16.81 -8.77 -1.47
CA PHE A 201 -15.79 -7.91 -0.89
C PHE A 201 -15.65 -6.65 -1.72
N VAL A 202 -15.78 -5.50 -1.09
CA VAL A 202 -15.66 -4.19 -1.74
C VAL A 202 -14.41 -3.51 -1.20
N ILE A 203 -13.38 -3.40 -2.04
CA ILE A 203 -12.15 -2.72 -1.67
C ILE A 203 -12.38 -1.21 -1.72
N GLU A 204 -12.07 -0.50 -0.63
CA GLU A 204 -12.17 0.95 -0.53
C GLU A 204 -10.82 1.64 -0.75
N ALA A 205 -9.78 1.15 -0.08
CA ALA A 205 -8.46 1.78 -0.09
C ALA A 205 -7.34 0.74 -0.11
N LEU A 206 -6.23 1.15 -0.72
CA LEU A 206 -4.96 0.45 -0.72
C LEU A 206 -3.91 1.34 -0.06
N THR A 207 -3.17 0.82 0.90
CA THR A 207 -2.10 1.54 1.58
C THR A 207 -0.77 0.85 1.35
N LEU A 208 0.21 1.58 0.80
CA LEU A 208 1.58 1.10 0.68
C LEU A 208 2.29 1.20 2.02
N VAL A 209 2.94 0.12 2.42
CA VAL A 209 3.66 0.02 3.68
C VAL A 209 5.06 -0.52 3.45
N ILE A 210 6.05 0.12 4.04
CA ILE A 210 7.41 -0.37 4.11
C ILE A 210 7.49 -1.29 5.33
N PRO A 211 7.88 -2.56 5.17
CA PRO A 211 7.93 -3.49 6.29
C PRO A 211 9.02 -3.12 7.30
N ALA A 212 8.79 -3.46 8.56
CA ALA A 212 9.70 -3.24 9.67
C ALA A 212 11.12 -3.77 9.42
N SER A 213 11.25 -4.86 8.63
CA SER A 213 12.54 -5.45 8.25
C SER A 213 13.41 -4.55 7.36
N LYS A 214 12.81 -3.58 6.67
CA LYS A 214 13.50 -2.61 5.80
C LYS A 214 13.63 -1.23 6.43
N THR A 215 12.84 -0.95 7.46
CA THR A 215 12.87 0.32 8.18
C THR A 215 13.90 0.26 9.30
N LYS A 216 14.78 1.26 9.41
CA LYS A 216 15.76 1.35 10.49
C LYS A 216 15.10 1.45 11.88
N ALA A 217 13.93 2.05 11.93
CA ALA A 217 13.13 2.19 13.15
C ALA A 217 12.53 0.87 13.67
N GLY A 218 12.56 -0.22 12.87
CA GLY A 218 12.08 -1.53 13.27
C GLY A 218 10.54 -1.68 13.34
N PHE A 219 9.78 -0.74 12.79
CA PHE A 219 8.33 -0.81 12.69
C PHE A 219 7.84 -0.50 11.27
N ASP A 220 6.63 -0.94 10.97
CA ASP A 220 6.03 -0.74 9.66
C ASP A 220 5.75 0.76 9.42
N LYS A 221 6.19 1.28 8.27
CA LYS A 221 5.99 2.68 7.88
C LYS A 221 4.99 2.77 6.73
N ALA A 222 3.83 3.35 6.99
CA ALA A 222 2.86 3.65 5.94
C ALA A 222 3.35 4.82 5.07
N VAL A 223 3.41 4.61 3.76
CA VAL A 223 3.86 5.63 2.79
C VAL A 223 2.71 6.53 2.38
N ALA A 224 1.66 5.94 1.83
CA ALA A 224 0.45 6.62 1.41
C ALA A 224 -0.71 5.64 1.22
N SER A 225 -1.92 6.14 1.33
CA SER A 225 -3.15 5.41 1.02
C SER A 225 -3.74 5.93 -0.29
N PHE A 226 -4.36 5.04 -1.04
CA PHE A 226 -4.95 5.35 -2.35
C PHE A 226 -6.39 4.88 -2.39
N ARG A 227 -7.23 5.67 -3.05
CA ARG A 227 -8.61 5.24 -3.34
C ARG A 227 -8.57 4.12 -4.38
N TYR A 228 -9.06 2.95 -4.05
CA TYR A 228 -9.03 1.79 -4.96
C TYR A 228 -9.71 2.05 -6.30
N LYS A 229 -10.84 2.77 -6.30
CA LYS A 229 -11.56 3.14 -7.54
C LYS A 229 -10.70 3.88 -8.56
N ASP A 230 -9.80 4.75 -8.11
CA ASP A 230 -8.92 5.51 -9.00
C ASP A 230 -7.75 4.62 -9.47
N VAL A 231 -7.17 3.83 -8.57
CA VAL A 231 -6.16 2.83 -8.90
C VAL A 231 -6.69 1.80 -9.92
N TYR A 232 -7.92 1.31 -9.71
CA TYR A 232 -8.57 0.38 -10.63
C TYR A 232 -8.68 0.91 -12.05
N LYS A 233 -9.07 2.19 -12.22
CA LYS A 233 -9.13 2.82 -13.52
C LYS A 233 -7.76 2.89 -14.19
N LEU A 234 -6.71 3.19 -13.43
CA LEU A 234 -5.35 3.26 -13.94
C LEU A 234 -4.82 1.88 -14.32
N PHE A 235 -5.11 0.84 -13.54
CA PHE A 235 -4.78 -0.53 -13.94
C PHE A 235 -5.45 -0.93 -15.26
N ARG A 236 -6.72 -0.56 -15.45
CA ARG A 236 -7.45 -0.83 -16.69
C ARG A 236 -6.94 -0.02 -17.88
N SER A 237 -6.45 1.20 -17.65
CA SER A 237 -5.97 2.08 -18.71
C SER A 237 -4.57 1.74 -19.19
N ASN A 238 -3.76 1.07 -18.34
CA ASN A 238 -2.36 0.77 -18.62
C ASN A 238 -2.18 -0.71 -18.94
N GLU A 239 -1.80 -1.01 -20.19
CA GLU A 239 -1.56 -2.37 -20.66
C GLU A 239 -0.35 -3.04 -19.98
N ASN A 240 0.58 -2.25 -19.43
CA ASN A 240 1.76 -2.75 -18.74
C ASN A 240 1.46 -3.28 -17.33
N CYS A 241 0.26 -3.02 -16.79
CA CYS A 241 -0.15 -3.53 -15.48
C CYS A 241 -0.57 -5.00 -15.56
N ILE A 242 0.42 -5.85 -15.77
CA ILE A 242 0.23 -7.28 -16.00
C ILE A 242 0.40 -8.03 -14.67
N TRP A 243 -0.61 -8.83 -14.31
CA TRP A 243 -0.48 -9.87 -13.30
C TRP A 243 0.07 -11.12 -13.98
N TYR A 244 1.25 -11.55 -13.55
CA TYR A 244 1.92 -12.68 -14.14
C TYR A 244 1.25 -13.99 -13.73
N ASN A 245 0.66 -14.70 -14.71
CA ASN A 245 -0.03 -15.96 -14.41
C ASN A 245 0.96 -17.13 -14.33
N PRO A 246 1.23 -17.69 -13.14
CA PRO A 246 2.19 -18.78 -13.00
C PRO A 246 1.70 -20.12 -13.56
N GLN A 247 0.40 -20.26 -13.81
CA GLN A 247 -0.20 -21.49 -14.35
C GLN A 247 -0.33 -21.47 -15.87
N ASN A 248 -0.40 -20.28 -16.48
CA ASN A 248 -0.56 -20.16 -17.93
C ASN A 248 0.20 -18.94 -18.45
N GLU A 249 1.41 -19.17 -18.90
CA GLU A 249 2.30 -18.13 -19.45
C GLU A 249 1.77 -17.48 -20.75
N MET A 250 0.88 -18.19 -21.47
CA MET A 250 0.29 -17.66 -22.69
C MET A 250 -0.80 -16.62 -22.44
N LYS A 251 -1.34 -16.54 -21.24
CA LYS A 251 -2.42 -15.63 -20.89
C LYS A 251 -2.21 -15.01 -19.52
N HIS A 252 -1.60 -13.85 -19.50
CA HIS A 252 -1.55 -13.01 -18.32
C HIS A 252 -2.85 -12.23 -18.13
N LEU A 253 -3.12 -11.81 -16.92
CA LEU A 253 -4.29 -10.99 -16.57
C LEU A 253 -3.84 -9.54 -16.31
N ASN A 254 -4.79 -8.62 -16.38
CA ASN A 254 -4.58 -7.29 -15.86
C ASN A 254 -4.63 -7.32 -14.32
N MET A 255 -3.84 -6.48 -13.64
CA MET A 255 -3.85 -6.39 -12.17
C MET A 255 -5.25 -6.08 -11.61
N ALA A 256 -6.08 -5.31 -12.33
CA ALA A 256 -7.46 -5.06 -11.92
C ALA A 256 -8.29 -6.34 -11.87
N ASP A 257 -8.17 -7.21 -12.90
CA ASP A 257 -8.87 -8.50 -12.93
C ASP A 257 -8.37 -9.43 -11.81
N ALA A 258 -7.08 -9.38 -11.50
CA ALA A 258 -6.51 -10.18 -10.43
C ALA A 258 -7.05 -9.77 -9.05
N PHE A 259 -7.29 -8.47 -8.82
CA PHE A 259 -7.96 -7.99 -7.62
C PHE A 259 -9.44 -8.37 -7.58
N ASP A 260 -10.16 -8.25 -8.70
CA ASP A 260 -11.58 -8.63 -8.81
C ASP A 260 -11.79 -10.14 -8.56
N LEU A 261 -10.89 -10.97 -9.07
CA LEU A 261 -10.89 -12.42 -8.88
C LEU A 261 -10.27 -12.85 -7.54
N ARG A 262 -9.76 -11.90 -6.75
CA ARG A 262 -9.07 -12.13 -5.47
C ARG A 262 -7.92 -13.15 -5.58
N LEU A 263 -7.09 -13.02 -6.60
CA LEU A 263 -5.92 -13.89 -6.81
C LEU A 263 -4.74 -13.52 -5.92
N PHE A 264 -5.00 -13.06 -4.71
CA PHE A 264 -4.01 -12.68 -3.71
C PHE A 264 -4.31 -13.34 -2.37
N GLN A 265 -3.27 -13.56 -1.59
CA GLN A 265 -3.36 -14.00 -0.21
C GLN A 265 -3.11 -12.80 0.71
N ALA A 266 -4.06 -12.51 1.59
CA ALA A 266 -3.94 -11.44 2.55
C ALA A 266 -4.65 -11.79 3.86
N ARG A 267 -3.95 -11.70 4.98
CA ARG A 267 -4.49 -11.99 6.31
C ARG A 267 -5.23 -10.80 6.88
N ILE A 268 -6.28 -11.04 7.64
CA ILE A 268 -6.99 -9.98 8.37
C ILE A 268 -6.14 -9.54 9.55
N ILE A 269 -5.75 -8.27 9.58
CA ILE A 269 -4.99 -7.67 10.68
C ILE A 269 -5.87 -6.89 11.64
N LYS A 270 -7.04 -6.44 11.16
CA LYS A 270 -7.95 -5.61 11.94
C LYS A 270 -9.38 -5.77 11.43
N LYS A 271 -10.32 -5.81 12.37
CA LYS A 271 -11.78 -5.71 12.12
C LYS A 271 -12.27 -4.38 12.68
N GLY A 272 -13.26 -3.78 12.05
CA GLY A 272 -13.87 -2.54 12.54
C GLY A 272 -14.29 -2.67 14.01
N ASN A 273 -13.63 -1.92 14.87
CA ASN A 273 -13.92 -1.86 16.30
C ASN A 273 -13.93 -0.40 16.80
N ALA A 274 -14.56 -0.14 17.93
CA ALA A 274 -14.71 1.19 18.49
C ALA A 274 -13.37 1.86 18.88
N LYS A 275 -12.36 1.06 19.24
CA LYS A 275 -11.05 1.55 19.65
C LYS A 275 -10.05 1.60 18.49
N ASN A 276 -10.42 1.15 17.28
CA ASN A 276 -9.57 1.12 16.10
C ASN A 276 -8.25 0.35 16.29
N GLN A 277 -8.25 -0.70 17.11
CA GLN A 277 -7.08 -1.50 17.48
C GLN A 277 -6.89 -2.67 16.50
N PHE A 278 -5.63 -3.10 16.35
CA PHE A 278 -5.29 -4.32 15.63
C PHE A 278 -5.70 -5.57 16.42
N LEU A 279 -5.81 -6.71 15.75
CA LEU A 279 -6.15 -7.98 16.41
C LEU A 279 -5.08 -8.41 17.42
N SER A 280 -3.80 -8.15 17.13
CA SER A 280 -2.70 -8.38 18.06
C SER A 280 -2.87 -7.63 19.38
N ASP A 281 -3.34 -6.37 19.30
CA ASP A 281 -3.52 -5.51 20.48
C ASP A 281 -4.75 -5.91 21.29
N VAL A 282 -5.83 -6.32 20.58
CA VAL A 282 -7.08 -6.74 21.24
C VAL A 282 -6.89 -8.05 22.00
N TYR A 283 -6.08 -8.98 21.45
CA TYR A 283 -5.89 -10.32 22.02
C TYR A 283 -4.55 -10.51 22.71
N ASN A 284 -3.81 -9.39 22.94
CA ASN A 284 -2.56 -9.34 23.70
C ASN A 284 -1.46 -10.28 23.21
N GLY A 285 -1.32 -10.42 21.91
CA GLY A 285 -0.22 -11.18 21.32
C GLY A 285 -0.37 -11.39 19.82
N ASP A 286 0.76 -11.53 19.15
CA ASP A 286 0.78 -11.75 17.68
C ASP A 286 0.22 -13.12 17.30
N ARG A 287 0.49 -14.13 18.13
CA ARG A 287 0.00 -15.50 17.92
C ARG A 287 -1.52 -15.56 18.07
N GLU A 288 -2.05 -15.00 19.13
CA GLU A 288 -3.49 -14.90 19.41
C GLU A 288 -4.19 -14.06 18.34
N GLY A 289 -3.58 -12.95 17.91
CA GLY A 289 -4.06 -12.14 16.79
C GLY A 289 -4.13 -12.93 15.49
N LEU A 290 -3.14 -13.79 15.20
CA LEU A 290 -3.12 -14.65 14.02
C LEU A 290 -4.24 -15.71 14.08
N LEU A 291 -4.43 -16.36 15.22
CA LEU A 291 -5.51 -17.34 15.43
C LEU A 291 -6.87 -16.69 15.24
N MET A 292 -7.06 -15.45 15.76
CA MET A 292 -8.29 -14.70 15.58
C MET A 292 -8.51 -14.26 14.13
N SER A 293 -7.45 -13.95 13.39
CA SER A 293 -7.53 -13.69 11.96
C SER A 293 -8.12 -14.89 11.21
N GLN A 294 -7.62 -16.10 11.48
CA GLN A 294 -8.12 -17.32 10.88
C GLN A 294 -9.57 -17.63 11.31
N LEU A 295 -9.89 -17.40 12.59
CA LEU A 295 -11.24 -17.58 13.08
C LEU A 295 -12.22 -16.63 12.38
N LEU A 296 -11.85 -15.37 12.18
CA LEU A 296 -12.67 -14.41 11.45
C LEU A 296 -12.89 -14.82 9.98
N GLU A 297 -11.87 -15.37 9.32
CA GLU A 297 -12.03 -15.90 7.97
C GLU A 297 -13.00 -17.08 7.94
N ASN A 298 -12.88 -18.02 8.89
CA ASN A 298 -13.82 -19.13 9.01
C ASN A 298 -15.26 -18.63 9.30
N GLN A 299 -15.42 -17.64 10.17
CA GLN A 299 -16.75 -17.04 10.43
C GLN A 299 -17.37 -16.41 9.18
N LEU A 300 -16.58 -15.78 8.32
CA LEU A 300 -17.07 -15.23 7.04
C LEU A 300 -17.50 -16.35 6.09
N LEU A 301 -16.76 -17.46 6.05
CA LEU A 301 -17.12 -18.65 5.25
C LEU A 301 -18.37 -19.33 5.79
N GLU A 302 -18.52 -19.44 7.12
CA GLU A 302 -19.72 -19.96 7.76
C GLU A 302 -20.94 -19.10 7.39
N LEU A 303 -20.82 -17.78 7.51
CA LEU A 303 -21.89 -16.85 7.12
C LEU A 303 -22.28 -16.98 5.64
N GLU A 304 -21.33 -17.27 4.75
CA GLU A 304 -21.63 -17.53 3.35
C GLU A 304 -22.30 -18.90 3.16
N SER A 305 -21.84 -19.92 3.87
CA SER A 305 -22.44 -21.26 3.85
C SER A 305 -23.88 -21.24 4.35
N ASP A 306 -24.16 -20.53 5.45
CA ASP A 306 -25.49 -20.42 6.04
C ASP A 306 -26.52 -19.79 5.09
N LEU A 307 -26.07 -19.01 4.09
CA LEU A 307 -26.95 -18.48 3.04
C LEU A 307 -27.51 -19.55 2.10
N TRP A 308 -26.86 -20.73 2.05
CA TRP A 308 -27.22 -21.85 1.19
C TRP A 308 -27.92 -22.98 1.96
N GLU A 309 -27.95 -22.93 3.28
CA GLU A 309 -28.72 -23.88 4.11
C GLU A 309 -30.20 -23.51 4.07
N TYR A 310 -31.02 -24.49 3.73
CA TYR A 310 -32.48 -24.43 3.78
C TYR A 310 -33.01 -25.13 5.02
#